data_0c1256969329914131a4f594c5ede7b3
#
_entry.id   0c1256969329914131a4f594c5ede7b3
#
_cell.length_a   1.000
_cell.length_b   1.000
_cell.length_c   1.000
_cell.angle_alpha   90.00
_cell.angle_beta   90.00
_cell.angle_gamma   90.00
#
_symmetry.space_group_name_H-M   'P 1'
#
loop_
_entity.id
_entity.type
_entity.pdbx_description
1 polymer ?
#
loop_
_entity_poly.entity_id
_entity_poly.type
_entity_poly.pdbx_seq_one_letter_code
_entity_poly.pdbx_strand_id
1 'polypeptide(L)'
;MKRMYLFYSLVFILLIGCDKPSTKSMGLLLSPTASDETQTAFAKVKKGVDIVFPDDHRAHNEFRHEWWYLTANLIDDEGQALGIQWTQFRFATSPPSANAHQAASTWQSQQIYMAHSAVTTTDQHLAAEKWSRDQPALAGIESQPFRAYLDDWQWLSSTKDLFPATLNVKAKRFGYSLILTTDAPYHKQGDNGFSTKSQDGKVASYYYSQPFIKVTGEVTIDGNQHQVSGTGWIDREWSSQFLLDSQQGWDWFAIRLSNSESLIVFQLRDSNTGKASYQHAKIMRRNGENAIIDSEDIRLRPLAYTKINDRSYPTEWQLAIPSQKIDLVLSALNPNAKMPLTIPYWEGPIIIKGSHSAEGYMELTGY
;
A
#
# COMPACT_ATOMS: atom_id res chain seq x y z
N MET A 1 -55.25 -61.33 -13.73
CA MET A 1 -55.03 -59.90 -13.61
C MET A 1 -53.73 -59.67 -12.82
N LYS A 2 -52.61 -59.41 -13.51
CA LYS A 2 -51.30 -59.12 -12.90
C LYS A 2 -51.10 -57.59 -12.90
N ARG A 3 -51.06 -57.01 -11.73
CA ARG A 3 -50.72 -55.59 -11.57
C ARG A 3 -49.18 -55.41 -11.62
N MET A 4 -48.71 -54.65 -12.58
CA MET A 4 -47.30 -54.28 -12.78
C MET A 4 -47.07 -52.97 -12.04
N TYR A 5 -46.22 -52.98 -11.00
CA TYR A 5 -45.79 -51.78 -10.31
C TYR A 5 -44.55 -51.20 -11.02
N LEU A 6 -44.71 -49.98 -11.55
CA LEU A 6 -43.64 -49.23 -12.17
C LEU A 6 -42.91 -48.45 -11.08
N PHE A 7 -41.65 -48.80 -10.81
CA PHE A 7 -40.76 -48.04 -9.91
C PHE A 7 -40.12 -46.91 -10.70
N TYR A 8 -40.47 -45.65 -10.38
CA TYR A 8 -39.73 -44.49 -10.82
C TYR A 8 -38.60 -44.23 -9.86
N SER A 9 -37.35 -44.49 -10.27
CA SER A 9 -36.13 -44.06 -9.56
C SER A 9 -35.83 -42.62 -9.94
N LEU A 10 -36.06 -41.72 -8.98
CA LEU A 10 -35.66 -40.30 -9.10
C LEU A 10 -34.19 -40.19 -8.77
N VAL A 11 -33.34 -40.01 -9.80
CA VAL A 11 -31.89 -39.72 -9.61
C VAL A 11 -31.74 -38.25 -9.29
N PHE A 12 -31.48 -37.93 -8.02
CA PHE A 12 -31.07 -36.61 -7.59
C PHE A 12 -29.59 -36.44 -7.92
N ILE A 13 -29.26 -35.68 -9.00
CA ILE A 13 -27.91 -35.22 -9.28
C ILE A 13 -27.67 -34.03 -8.39
N LEU A 14 -26.97 -34.25 -7.29
CA LEU A 14 -26.35 -33.17 -6.48
C LEU A 14 -25.21 -32.55 -7.27
N LEU A 15 -25.49 -31.44 -7.94
CA LEU A 15 -24.46 -30.52 -8.43
C LEU A 15 -23.80 -29.87 -7.22
N ILE A 16 -22.75 -30.47 -6.68
CA ILE A 16 -21.85 -29.81 -5.75
C ILE A 16 -20.97 -28.87 -6.60
N GLY A 17 -21.43 -27.67 -6.83
CA GLY A 17 -20.61 -26.58 -7.28
C GLY A 17 -19.66 -26.21 -6.14
N CYS A 18 -18.43 -26.70 -6.19
CA CYS A 18 -17.35 -26.14 -5.39
C CYS A 18 -16.92 -24.81 -6.00
N ASP A 19 -17.70 -23.76 -5.80
CA ASP A 19 -17.18 -22.41 -5.89
C ASP A 19 -16.21 -22.23 -4.72
N LYS A 20 -14.90 -22.34 -5.01
CA LYS A 20 -13.88 -21.80 -4.10
C LYS A 20 -14.20 -20.31 -3.97
N PRO A 21 -14.43 -19.79 -2.77
CA PRO A 21 -14.62 -18.36 -2.61
C PRO A 21 -13.37 -17.68 -3.20
N SER A 22 -13.55 -16.85 -4.22
CA SER A 22 -12.45 -16.06 -4.78
C SER A 22 -11.99 -15.14 -3.66
N THR A 23 -10.84 -15.46 -3.07
CA THR A 23 -10.25 -14.65 -2.02
C THR A 23 -9.85 -13.32 -2.65
N LYS A 24 -10.63 -12.27 -2.38
CA LYS A 24 -10.29 -10.91 -2.76
C LYS A 24 -8.91 -10.62 -2.15
N SER A 25 -7.95 -10.25 -2.98
CA SER A 25 -6.61 -9.83 -2.54
C SER A 25 -6.30 -8.49 -3.18
N MET A 26 -5.38 -7.74 -2.60
CA MET A 26 -4.89 -6.49 -3.18
C MET A 26 -4.36 -6.75 -4.61
N GLY A 27 -3.62 -7.85 -4.81
CA GLY A 27 -3.16 -8.27 -6.12
C GLY A 27 -4.30 -8.45 -7.13
N LEU A 28 -5.41 -9.07 -6.75
CA LEU A 28 -6.57 -9.25 -7.63
C LEU A 28 -7.27 -7.92 -7.97
N LEU A 29 -7.33 -6.98 -7.01
CA LEU A 29 -7.89 -5.64 -7.26
C LEU A 29 -7.05 -4.86 -8.28
N LEU A 30 -5.72 -5.02 -8.23
CA LEU A 30 -4.76 -4.32 -9.07
C LEU A 30 -4.38 -5.09 -10.34
N SER A 31 -4.86 -6.34 -10.48
CA SER A 31 -4.69 -7.16 -11.68
C SER A 31 -5.68 -6.78 -12.78
N PRO A 32 -5.35 -7.04 -14.04
CA PRO A 32 -6.22 -6.75 -15.17
C PRO A 32 -7.39 -7.73 -15.24
N THR A 33 -8.51 -7.41 -14.59
CA THR A 33 -9.77 -8.18 -14.74
C THR A 33 -10.68 -7.64 -15.83
N ALA A 34 -10.29 -6.54 -16.49
CA ALA A 34 -11.03 -5.97 -17.62
C ALA A 34 -10.60 -6.63 -18.94
N SER A 35 -11.53 -6.73 -19.89
CA SER A 35 -11.21 -7.16 -21.26
C SER A 35 -10.03 -6.34 -21.81
N ASP A 36 -9.19 -6.94 -22.65
CA ASP A 36 -8.01 -6.28 -23.23
C ASP A 36 -8.28 -4.91 -23.84
N GLU A 37 -9.46 -4.71 -24.43
CA GLU A 37 -9.87 -3.43 -25.03
C GLU A 37 -10.04 -2.32 -24.00
N THR A 38 -10.57 -2.61 -22.81
CA THR A 38 -10.74 -1.61 -21.75
C THR A 38 -9.40 -1.21 -21.12
N GLN A 39 -8.46 -2.13 -21.05
CA GLN A 39 -7.10 -1.85 -20.55
C GLN A 39 -6.29 -0.97 -21.51
N THR A 40 -6.44 -1.17 -22.81
CA THR A 40 -5.68 -0.38 -23.82
C THR A 40 -6.08 1.09 -23.85
N ALA A 41 -7.23 1.46 -23.29
CA ALA A 41 -7.74 2.82 -23.26
C ALA A 41 -7.25 3.68 -22.08
N PHE A 42 -6.66 3.07 -21.04
CA PHE A 42 -5.99 3.81 -19.97
C PHE A 42 -4.58 4.24 -20.37
N ALA A 43 -4.08 5.33 -19.76
CA ALA A 43 -2.70 5.74 -19.94
C ALA A 43 -1.73 4.65 -19.47
N LYS A 44 -0.61 4.51 -20.19
CA LYS A 44 0.48 3.58 -19.83
C LYS A 44 1.67 4.38 -19.33
N VAL A 45 2.31 3.86 -18.31
CA VAL A 45 3.57 4.40 -17.80
C VAL A 45 4.65 4.27 -18.88
N LYS A 46 5.39 5.35 -19.11
CA LYS A 46 6.44 5.42 -20.13
C LYS A 46 7.76 5.84 -19.50
N LYS A 47 8.83 5.17 -19.88
CA LYS A 47 10.18 5.56 -19.48
C LYS A 47 10.53 6.94 -20.06
N GLY A 48 11.26 7.75 -19.29
CA GLY A 48 11.71 9.07 -19.71
C GLY A 48 10.69 10.20 -19.51
N VAL A 49 9.56 9.92 -18.85
CA VAL A 49 8.64 10.96 -18.36
C VAL A 49 9.04 11.34 -16.95
N ASP A 50 9.29 12.62 -16.73
CA ASP A 50 9.67 13.14 -15.42
C ASP A 50 8.46 13.30 -14.51
N ILE A 51 8.65 12.98 -13.23
CA ILE A 51 7.74 13.39 -12.15
C ILE A 51 8.12 14.82 -11.74
N VAL A 52 7.16 15.72 -11.76
CA VAL A 52 7.35 17.16 -11.50
C VAL A 52 6.65 17.55 -10.21
N PHE A 53 7.42 18.06 -9.23
CA PHE A 53 6.86 18.56 -7.98
C PHE A 53 6.59 20.06 -8.02
N PRO A 54 5.49 20.55 -7.44
CA PRO A 54 4.46 19.81 -6.70
C PRO A 54 3.33 19.24 -7.57
N ASP A 55 3.37 19.40 -8.90
CA ASP A 55 2.24 19.14 -9.78
C ASP A 55 1.77 17.67 -9.75
N ASP A 56 2.71 16.72 -9.63
CA ASP A 56 2.39 15.28 -9.59
C ASP A 56 2.01 14.76 -8.19
N HIS A 57 1.72 15.66 -7.24
CA HIS A 57 1.01 15.29 -6.01
C HIS A 57 -0.49 15.08 -6.24
N ARG A 58 -1.04 15.68 -7.29
CA ARG A 58 -2.46 15.57 -7.70
C ARG A 58 -2.88 14.15 -8.09
N ALA A 59 -4.18 13.98 -8.34
CA ALA A 59 -4.71 12.78 -8.95
C ALA A 59 -4.40 12.71 -10.46
N HIS A 60 -4.05 11.51 -10.94
CA HIS A 60 -3.75 11.20 -12.34
C HIS A 60 -4.89 10.36 -12.93
N ASN A 61 -6.00 11.00 -13.23
CA ASN A 61 -7.26 10.36 -13.62
C ASN A 61 -7.19 9.56 -14.92
N GLU A 62 -6.15 9.77 -15.74
CA GLU A 62 -5.83 9.01 -16.94
C GLU A 62 -5.30 7.61 -16.66
N PHE A 63 -4.78 7.36 -15.45
CA PHE A 63 -4.37 6.05 -14.99
C PHE A 63 -5.47 5.34 -14.22
N ARG A 64 -5.43 4.03 -14.22
CA ARG A 64 -6.47 3.20 -13.61
C ARG A 64 -6.39 3.17 -12.09
N HIS A 65 -5.18 3.11 -11.52
CA HIS A 65 -4.94 2.97 -10.09
C HIS A 65 -3.91 3.97 -9.60
N GLU A 66 -4.10 4.41 -8.36
CA GLU A 66 -3.23 5.38 -7.72
C GLU A 66 -3.41 5.33 -6.21
N TRP A 67 -2.36 5.63 -5.45
CA TRP A 67 -2.45 5.77 -3.99
C TRP A 67 -1.52 6.82 -3.40
N TRP A 68 -1.97 7.35 -2.28
CA TRP A 68 -1.26 8.17 -1.31
C TRP A 68 -1.14 7.33 -0.07
N TYR A 69 0.06 6.91 0.28
CA TYR A 69 0.34 5.95 1.33
C TYR A 69 1.26 6.57 2.36
N LEU A 70 0.93 6.46 3.65
CA LEU A 70 1.77 6.90 4.76
C LEU A 70 1.89 5.80 5.79
N THR A 71 3.10 5.57 6.27
CA THR A 71 3.38 4.84 7.51
C THR A 71 4.19 5.70 8.46
N ALA A 72 4.04 5.45 9.76
CA ALA A 72 4.82 6.12 10.78
C ALA A 72 5.19 5.15 11.90
N ASN A 73 6.46 5.22 12.35
CA ASN A 73 6.95 4.60 13.56
C ASN A 73 6.98 5.69 14.64
N LEU A 74 6.23 5.49 15.71
CA LEU A 74 6.00 6.48 16.75
C LEU A 74 6.32 5.90 18.13
N ILE A 75 6.68 6.80 19.04
CA ILE A 75 6.80 6.53 20.48
C ILE A 75 5.83 7.47 21.18
N ASP A 76 5.07 6.94 22.13
CA ASP A 76 4.19 7.74 22.97
C ASP A 76 4.91 8.36 24.17
N ASP A 77 4.20 9.13 24.97
CA ASP A 77 4.70 9.80 26.17
C ASP A 77 5.04 8.84 27.33
N GLU A 78 4.65 7.58 27.24
CA GLU A 78 5.03 6.49 28.15
C GLU A 78 6.25 5.69 27.60
N GLY A 79 6.76 6.02 26.42
CA GLY A 79 7.86 5.34 25.76
C GLY A 79 7.46 4.06 25.04
N GLN A 80 6.16 3.84 24.80
CA GLN A 80 5.67 2.67 24.09
C GLN A 80 5.72 2.90 22.57
N ALA A 81 6.21 1.89 21.86
CA ALA A 81 6.25 1.92 20.40
C ALA A 81 4.89 1.62 19.79
N LEU A 82 4.52 2.39 18.77
CA LEU A 82 3.33 2.15 17.96
C LEU A 82 3.56 2.53 16.49
N GLY A 83 2.77 1.94 15.60
CA GLY A 83 2.76 2.28 14.18
C GLY A 83 1.42 2.84 13.74
N ILE A 84 1.50 3.78 12.79
CA ILE A 84 0.34 4.30 12.06
C ILE A 84 0.48 3.94 10.60
N GLN A 85 -0.63 3.53 10.00
CA GLN A 85 -0.78 3.39 8.56
C GLN A 85 -2.00 4.19 8.12
N TRP A 86 -1.87 4.87 6.99
CA TRP A 86 -2.96 5.50 6.26
C TRP A 86 -2.70 5.39 4.76
N THR A 87 -3.70 4.96 4.02
CA THR A 87 -3.64 4.94 2.56
C THR A 87 -4.95 5.43 1.99
N GLN A 88 -4.91 6.34 1.03
CA GLN A 88 -6.03 6.66 0.18
C GLN A 88 -5.75 6.16 -1.23
N PHE A 89 -6.59 5.26 -1.70
CA PHE A 89 -6.56 4.71 -3.04
C PHE A 89 -7.56 5.42 -3.93
N ARG A 90 -7.22 5.56 -5.20
CA ARG A 90 -8.13 5.95 -6.27
C ARG A 90 -8.17 4.87 -7.34
N PHE A 91 -9.37 4.54 -7.78
CA PHE A 91 -9.63 3.57 -8.84
C PHE A 91 -10.51 4.22 -9.91
N ALA A 92 -10.09 4.18 -11.17
CA ALA A 92 -10.94 4.54 -12.29
C ALA A 92 -11.73 3.31 -12.76
N THR A 93 -13.05 3.41 -12.81
CA THR A 93 -13.96 2.32 -13.24
C THR A 93 -14.03 2.20 -14.74
N SER A 94 -13.71 3.27 -15.46
CA SER A 94 -13.60 3.31 -16.92
C SER A 94 -12.52 4.31 -17.34
N PRO A 95 -11.92 4.14 -18.53
CA PRO A 95 -10.98 5.10 -19.08
C PRO A 95 -11.64 6.49 -19.26
N PRO A 96 -10.83 7.58 -19.21
CA PRO A 96 -11.33 8.90 -19.52
C PRO A 96 -11.95 8.93 -20.91
N SER A 97 -13.22 9.33 -21.01
CA SER A 97 -13.88 9.53 -22.33
C SER A 97 -13.54 10.91 -22.87
N ALA A 98 -13.43 11.02 -24.21
CA ALA A 98 -13.26 12.31 -24.87
C ALA A 98 -14.39 13.30 -24.55
N ASN A 99 -15.55 12.80 -24.09
CA ASN A 99 -16.75 13.58 -23.75
C ASN A 99 -16.90 13.78 -22.22
N ALA A 100 -15.88 13.52 -21.41
CA ALA A 100 -15.96 13.64 -19.95
C ALA A 100 -16.32 15.05 -19.47
N HIS A 101 -16.09 16.09 -20.31
CA HIS A 101 -16.53 17.46 -20.02
C HIS A 101 -18.05 17.69 -20.13
N GLN A 102 -18.81 16.71 -20.60
CA GLN A 102 -20.29 16.75 -20.71
C GLN A 102 -20.99 15.87 -19.68
N ALA A 103 -20.31 15.42 -18.61
CA ALA A 103 -20.98 14.68 -17.55
C ALA A 103 -22.10 15.54 -16.94
N ALA A 104 -23.32 15.16 -17.20
CA ALA A 104 -24.54 15.91 -16.83
C ALA A 104 -24.79 15.95 -15.32
N SER A 105 -23.97 15.28 -14.52
CA SER A 105 -24.11 15.17 -13.06
C SER A 105 -22.80 14.77 -12.40
N THR A 106 -22.45 15.42 -11.28
CA THR A 106 -21.34 15.02 -10.38
C THR A 106 -21.48 13.59 -9.85
N TRP A 107 -22.71 13.03 -9.84
CA TRP A 107 -22.99 11.64 -9.44
C TRP A 107 -22.49 10.59 -10.43
N GLN A 108 -22.05 10.98 -11.61
CA GLN A 108 -21.53 10.10 -12.66
C GLN A 108 -20.01 9.96 -12.65
N SER A 109 -19.35 10.37 -11.56
CA SER A 109 -17.89 10.20 -11.47
C SER A 109 -17.50 8.74 -11.70
N GLN A 110 -16.48 8.55 -12.55
CA GLN A 110 -15.86 7.26 -12.86
C GLN A 110 -14.73 6.93 -11.87
N GLN A 111 -14.53 7.78 -10.86
CA GLN A 111 -13.50 7.59 -9.85
C GLN A 111 -14.12 7.06 -8.54
N ILE A 112 -13.48 6.07 -7.95
CA ILE A 112 -13.80 5.54 -6.63
C ILE A 112 -12.59 5.74 -5.74
N TYR A 113 -12.82 6.23 -4.53
CA TYR A 113 -11.83 6.32 -3.48
C TYR A 113 -12.10 5.28 -2.41
N MET A 114 -11.03 4.67 -1.93
CA MET A 114 -10.99 3.80 -0.76
C MET A 114 -9.90 4.32 0.16
N ALA A 115 -10.16 4.37 1.45
CA ALA A 115 -9.11 4.68 2.41
C ALA A 115 -9.02 3.58 3.47
N HIS A 116 -7.80 3.18 3.78
CA HIS A 116 -7.45 2.30 4.89
C HIS A 116 -6.69 3.09 5.94
N SER A 117 -6.90 2.75 7.19
CA SER A 117 -6.07 3.25 8.27
C SER A 117 -5.96 2.24 9.40
N ALA A 118 -4.81 2.20 10.05
CA ALA A 118 -4.55 1.35 11.20
C ALA A 118 -3.67 2.03 12.24
N VAL A 119 -3.88 1.62 13.49
CA VAL A 119 -2.99 1.84 14.63
C VAL A 119 -2.55 0.49 15.13
N THR A 120 -1.25 0.29 15.27
CA THR A 120 -0.64 -0.97 15.72
C THR A 120 0.24 -0.71 16.92
N THR A 121 -0.05 -1.34 18.05
CA THR A 121 0.81 -1.41 19.24
C THR A 121 1.38 -2.83 19.37
N THR A 122 2.19 -3.08 20.37
CA THR A 122 2.67 -4.45 20.69
C THR A 122 1.53 -5.46 20.89
N ASP A 123 0.39 -5.00 21.42
CA ASP A 123 -0.71 -5.85 21.89
C ASP A 123 -1.96 -5.76 21.01
N GLN A 124 -2.15 -4.65 20.29
CA GLN A 124 -3.35 -4.39 19.51
C GLN A 124 -3.01 -3.99 18.07
N HIS A 125 -3.89 -4.41 17.17
CA HIS A 125 -3.94 -3.91 15.81
C HIS A 125 -5.37 -3.52 15.48
N LEU A 126 -5.61 -2.23 15.30
CA LEU A 126 -6.93 -1.65 15.04
C LEU A 126 -6.92 -1.07 13.62
N ALA A 127 -7.82 -1.54 12.77
CA ALA A 127 -7.92 -1.08 11.40
C ALA A 127 -9.35 -0.65 11.05
N ALA A 128 -9.46 0.26 10.10
CA ALA A 128 -10.72 0.74 9.55
C ALA A 128 -10.58 1.08 8.07
N GLU A 129 -11.70 1.03 7.36
CA GLU A 129 -11.77 1.43 5.95
C GLU A 129 -12.96 2.34 5.68
N LYS A 130 -12.83 3.16 4.63
CA LYS A 130 -13.89 3.97 4.07
C LYS A 130 -13.91 3.85 2.56
N TRP A 131 -15.09 4.02 1.97
CA TRP A 131 -15.31 3.99 0.52
C TRP A 131 -16.22 5.14 0.10
N SER A 132 -15.90 5.79 -1.00
CA SER A 132 -16.77 6.79 -1.62
C SER A 132 -16.50 6.89 -3.12
N ARG A 133 -17.48 7.39 -3.86
CA ARG A 133 -17.24 7.94 -5.18
C ARG A 133 -16.57 9.31 -5.05
N ASP A 134 -15.84 9.71 -6.07
CA ASP A 134 -15.35 11.07 -6.24
C ASP A 134 -16.51 12.05 -6.28
N GLN A 135 -16.73 12.74 -5.18
CA GLN A 135 -17.79 13.72 -5.00
C GLN A 135 -17.26 14.86 -4.13
N PRO A 136 -17.51 16.12 -4.51
CA PRO A 136 -17.21 17.25 -3.64
C PRO A 136 -17.75 17.02 -2.23
N ALA A 137 -16.96 17.32 -1.22
CA ALA A 137 -17.20 17.11 0.22
C ALA A 137 -17.26 15.66 0.72
N LEU A 138 -17.23 14.63 -0.15
CA LEU A 138 -17.20 13.23 0.27
C LEU A 138 -15.82 12.59 0.09
N ALA A 139 -15.24 12.69 -1.09
CA ALA A 139 -13.91 12.17 -1.36
C ALA A 139 -13.29 12.87 -2.54
N GLY A 140 -11.97 13.01 -2.54
CA GLY A 140 -11.24 13.61 -3.65
C GLY A 140 -9.80 13.95 -3.31
N ILE A 141 -9.15 14.55 -4.31
CA ILE A 141 -7.82 15.14 -4.22
C ILE A 141 -7.89 16.55 -4.74
N GLU A 142 -7.51 17.51 -3.89
CA GLU A 142 -7.37 18.93 -4.23
C GLU A 142 -5.88 19.30 -4.31
N SER A 143 -5.51 20.21 -5.20
CA SER A 143 -4.11 20.55 -5.44
C SER A 143 -3.66 21.87 -4.79
N GLN A 144 -4.59 22.75 -4.39
CA GLN A 144 -4.25 24.12 -3.95
C GLN A 144 -5.18 24.64 -2.84
N PRO A 145 -4.84 24.44 -1.57
CA PRO A 145 -3.71 23.64 -1.05
C PRO A 145 -3.92 22.16 -1.33
N PHE A 146 -2.83 21.36 -1.23
CA PHE A 146 -2.98 19.91 -1.38
C PHE A 146 -3.86 19.35 -0.26
N ARG A 147 -4.86 18.59 -0.66
CA ARG A 147 -5.75 17.86 0.25
C ARG A 147 -6.15 16.53 -0.36
N ALA A 148 -5.93 15.45 0.38
CA ALA A 148 -6.52 14.13 0.11
C ALA A 148 -7.55 13.85 1.20
N TYR A 149 -8.79 13.56 0.82
CA TYR A 149 -9.86 13.38 1.80
C TYR A 149 -10.85 12.30 1.40
N LEU A 150 -11.36 11.62 2.39
CA LEU A 150 -12.49 10.72 2.30
C LEU A 150 -13.32 10.85 3.57
N ASP A 151 -14.48 11.55 3.45
CA ASP A 151 -15.34 11.91 4.55
C ASP A 151 -14.55 12.78 5.57
N ASP A 152 -14.48 12.39 6.84
CA ASP A 152 -13.75 13.09 7.90
C ASP A 152 -12.26 12.67 8.03
N TRP A 153 -11.78 11.76 7.19
CA TRP A 153 -10.36 11.43 7.09
C TRP A 153 -9.69 12.35 6.07
N GLN A 154 -8.63 13.03 6.49
CA GLN A 154 -7.98 13.94 5.57
C GLN A 154 -6.51 14.16 5.87
N TRP A 155 -5.73 14.20 4.80
CA TRP A 155 -4.43 14.83 4.73
C TRP A 155 -4.64 16.24 4.19
N LEU A 156 -4.25 17.26 4.95
CA LEU A 156 -4.38 18.66 4.56
C LEU A 156 -3.01 19.34 4.68
N SER A 157 -2.45 19.76 3.56
CA SER A 157 -1.27 20.61 3.51
C SER A 157 -1.67 22.09 3.63
N SER A 158 -0.72 22.93 4.02
CA SER A 158 -0.88 24.38 3.96
C SER A 158 -0.44 24.99 2.62
N THR A 159 0.09 24.17 1.71
CA THR A 159 0.68 24.58 0.43
C THR A 159 0.19 23.67 -0.72
N LYS A 160 0.73 23.84 -1.92
CA LYS A 160 0.56 22.89 -3.04
C LYS A 160 1.34 21.59 -2.86
N ASP A 161 2.38 21.62 -2.01
CA ASP A 161 3.20 20.46 -1.68
C ASP A 161 2.50 19.59 -0.64
N LEU A 162 2.96 18.34 -0.47
CA LEU A 162 2.43 17.43 0.54
C LEU A 162 2.73 17.91 1.97
N PHE A 163 3.76 18.72 2.15
CA PHE A 163 4.24 19.21 3.46
C PHE A 163 4.42 20.73 3.51
N PRO A 164 4.34 21.34 4.72
CA PRO A 164 3.88 20.77 5.97
C PRO A 164 2.37 20.45 5.93
N ALA A 165 1.96 19.43 6.67
CA ALA A 165 0.57 18.98 6.64
C ALA A 165 0.07 18.48 7.99
N THR A 166 -1.27 18.37 8.09
CA THR A 166 -1.94 17.60 9.14
C THR A 166 -2.59 16.36 8.51
N LEU A 167 -2.53 15.24 9.23
CA LEU A 167 -3.27 14.03 8.90
C LEU A 167 -4.23 13.70 10.02
N ASN A 168 -5.53 13.72 9.72
CA ASN A 168 -6.59 13.47 10.68
C ASN A 168 -7.39 12.23 10.27
N VAL A 169 -7.55 11.31 11.20
CA VAL A 169 -8.35 10.10 11.05
C VAL A 169 -9.21 9.90 12.29
N LYS A 170 -10.48 9.56 12.09
CA LYS A 170 -11.41 9.21 13.16
C LYS A 170 -12.11 7.91 12.82
N ALA A 171 -11.84 6.87 13.59
CA ALA A 171 -12.49 5.57 13.51
C ALA A 171 -13.21 5.25 14.83
N LYS A 172 -13.91 4.13 14.90
CA LYS A 172 -14.71 3.75 16.06
C LYS A 172 -13.88 3.53 17.34
N ARG A 173 -12.71 2.89 17.20
CA ARG A 173 -11.85 2.51 18.33
C ARG A 173 -10.53 3.27 18.39
N PHE A 174 -10.17 3.98 17.32
CA PHE A 174 -8.96 4.79 17.29
C PHE A 174 -9.17 6.05 16.45
N GLY A 175 -8.29 6.99 16.66
CA GLY A 175 -8.19 8.21 15.86
C GLY A 175 -6.85 8.86 16.07
N TYR A 176 -6.48 9.78 15.21
CA TYR A 176 -5.27 10.56 15.39
C TYR A 176 -5.33 11.89 14.66
N SER A 177 -4.56 12.84 15.18
CA SER A 177 -4.25 14.13 14.56
C SER A 177 -2.75 14.30 14.58
N LEU A 178 -2.13 14.16 13.40
CA LEU A 178 -0.68 14.18 13.25
C LEU A 178 -0.23 15.39 12.45
N ILE A 179 0.87 16.00 12.88
CA ILE A 179 1.58 17.05 12.16
C ILE A 179 2.77 16.40 11.46
N LEU A 180 2.86 16.61 10.15
CA LEU A 180 3.83 16.01 9.25
C LEU A 180 4.72 17.11 8.66
N THR A 181 6.03 17.01 8.86
CA THR A 181 6.99 17.97 8.32
C THR A 181 8.22 17.26 7.77
N THR A 182 8.80 17.84 6.73
CA THR A 182 10.11 17.43 6.19
C THR A 182 10.82 18.62 5.57
N ASP A 183 12.15 18.55 5.54
CA ASP A 183 13.03 19.46 4.82
C ASP A 183 13.86 18.71 3.75
N ALA A 184 13.65 17.39 3.64
CA ALA A 184 14.35 16.54 2.69
C ALA A 184 13.61 16.50 1.34
N PRO A 185 14.32 16.28 0.23
CA PRO A 185 13.72 16.14 -1.10
C PRO A 185 12.96 14.82 -1.24
N TYR A 186 12.06 14.77 -2.21
CA TYR A 186 11.42 13.53 -2.64
C TYR A 186 12.41 12.62 -3.39
N HIS A 187 12.23 11.32 -3.27
CA HIS A 187 13.04 10.30 -3.93
C HIS A 187 12.23 9.57 -5.00
N LYS A 188 12.52 9.86 -6.26
CA LYS A 188 11.91 9.14 -7.40
C LYS A 188 12.41 7.70 -7.43
N GLN A 189 11.52 6.71 -7.41
CA GLN A 189 11.87 5.29 -7.39
C GLN A 189 12.22 4.76 -8.78
N GLY A 190 12.88 3.60 -8.84
CA GLY A 190 13.34 3.03 -10.09
C GLY A 190 14.26 3.98 -10.88
N ASP A 191 14.07 4.04 -12.20
CA ASP A 191 14.80 4.95 -13.11
C ASP A 191 14.05 6.29 -13.20
N ASN A 192 14.43 7.25 -12.33
CA ASN A 192 13.83 8.60 -12.24
C ASN A 192 12.30 8.62 -12.10
N GLY A 193 11.74 7.66 -11.35
CA GLY A 193 10.30 7.55 -11.14
C GLY A 193 9.64 6.47 -11.98
N PHE A 194 10.30 5.94 -12.99
CA PHE A 194 9.84 4.76 -13.73
C PHE A 194 10.25 3.50 -12.96
N SER A 195 9.32 2.97 -12.16
CA SER A 195 9.54 1.80 -11.30
C SER A 195 8.98 0.53 -11.96
N THR A 196 9.87 -0.32 -12.48
CA THR A 196 9.47 -1.60 -13.07
C THR A 196 8.95 -2.58 -12.01
N LYS A 197 8.03 -3.43 -12.41
CA LYS A 197 7.43 -4.50 -11.60
C LYS A 197 7.62 -5.89 -12.23
N SER A 198 8.33 -5.94 -13.35
CA SER A 198 8.67 -7.17 -14.06
C SER A 198 10.08 -7.09 -14.64
N GLN A 199 10.74 -8.23 -14.84
CA GLN A 199 12.10 -8.28 -15.39
C GLN A 199 12.18 -7.73 -16.82
N ASP A 200 11.12 -7.92 -17.62
CA ASP A 200 11.03 -7.42 -18.99
C ASP A 200 10.59 -5.94 -19.09
N GLY A 201 10.33 -5.29 -17.95
CA GLY A 201 9.92 -3.89 -17.86
C GLY A 201 8.53 -3.56 -18.42
N LYS A 202 7.72 -4.56 -18.79
CA LYS A 202 6.38 -4.34 -19.38
C LYS A 202 5.37 -3.79 -18.36
N VAL A 203 5.52 -4.15 -17.10
CA VAL A 203 4.72 -3.61 -15.98
C VAL A 203 5.58 -2.63 -15.20
N ALA A 204 5.08 -1.42 -15.06
CA ALA A 204 5.75 -0.34 -14.34
C ALA A 204 4.74 0.64 -13.76
N SER A 205 5.19 1.44 -12.81
CA SER A 205 4.46 2.56 -12.23
C SER A 205 5.32 3.82 -12.26
N TYR A 206 4.66 4.98 -12.16
CA TYR A 206 5.33 6.17 -11.67
C TYR A 206 5.30 6.15 -10.15
N TYR A 207 6.46 6.32 -9.53
CA TYR A 207 6.62 6.08 -8.10
C TYR A 207 7.66 7.01 -7.48
N TYR A 208 7.30 7.66 -6.39
CA TYR A 208 8.23 8.40 -5.54
C TYR A 208 7.90 8.23 -4.07
N SER A 209 8.91 8.46 -3.22
CA SER A 209 8.83 8.35 -1.77
C SER A 209 9.37 9.61 -1.07
N GLN A 210 8.92 9.86 0.16
CA GLN A 210 9.56 10.76 1.11
C GLN A 210 9.78 10.02 2.43
N PRO A 211 11.02 9.50 2.65
CA PRO A 211 11.30 8.65 3.82
C PRO A 211 11.76 9.41 5.06
N PHE A 212 11.83 10.77 5.02
CA PHE A 212 12.40 11.60 6.08
C PHE A 212 11.36 12.56 6.66
N ILE A 213 10.22 12.03 7.09
CA ILE A 213 9.15 12.83 7.67
C ILE A 213 9.29 12.82 9.19
N LYS A 214 9.24 14.00 9.80
CA LYS A 214 9.03 14.14 11.24
C LYS A 214 7.54 14.14 11.51
N VAL A 215 7.11 13.31 12.45
CA VAL A 215 5.71 13.16 12.87
C VAL A 215 5.59 13.51 14.33
N THR A 216 4.62 14.36 14.67
CA THR A 216 4.22 14.67 16.06
C THR A 216 2.71 14.80 16.11
N GLY A 217 2.12 14.61 17.27
CA GLY A 217 0.67 14.78 17.43
C GLY A 217 0.09 13.90 18.50
N GLU A 218 -1.15 13.51 18.28
CA GLU A 218 -1.96 12.77 19.26
C GLU A 218 -2.60 11.57 18.59
N VAL A 219 -2.58 10.43 19.29
CA VAL A 219 -3.28 9.20 18.93
C VAL A 219 -4.25 8.84 20.04
N THR A 220 -5.50 8.53 19.71
CA THR A 220 -6.50 8.00 20.63
C THR A 220 -6.71 6.53 20.36
N ILE A 221 -6.62 5.69 21.38
CA ILE A 221 -6.86 4.24 21.32
C ILE A 221 -7.87 3.87 22.41
N ASP A 222 -9.03 3.33 22.02
CA ASP A 222 -10.12 2.97 22.94
C ASP A 222 -10.51 4.08 23.94
N GLY A 223 -10.42 5.35 23.49
CA GLY A 223 -10.74 6.53 24.29
C GLY A 223 -9.57 7.12 25.08
N ASN A 224 -8.43 6.45 25.15
CA ASN A 224 -7.21 6.95 25.80
C ASN A 224 -6.38 7.76 24.80
N GLN A 225 -5.98 8.97 25.20
CA GLN A 225 -5.15 9.87 24.40
C GLN A 225 -3.66 9.67 24.73
N HIS A 226 -2.82 9.65 23.71
CA HIS A 226 -1.37 9.54 23.80
C HIS A 226 -0.72 10.62 22.94
N GLN A 227 0.17 11.41 23.54
CA GLN A 227 1.02 12.30 22.78
C GLN A 227 2.11 11.46 22.11
N VAL A 228 2.34 11.68 20.83
CA VAL A 228 3.24 10.85 20.05
C VAL A 228 4.25 11.67 19.27
N SER A 229 5.43 11.09 19.07
CA SER A 229 6.42 11.62 18.16
C SER A 229 7.20 10.50 17.47
N GLY A 230 7.76 10.78 16.31
CA GLY A 230 8.54 9.79 15.58
C GLY A 230 8.79 10.18 14.15
N THR A 231 8.86 9.18 13.29
CA THR A 231 9.25 9.30 11.90
C THR A 231 8.22 8.67 10.99
N GLY A 232 8.05 9.28 9.82
CA GLY A 232 7.12 8.80 8.81
C GLY A 232 7.79 8.58 7.47
N TRP A 233 7.08 7.81 6.65
CA TRP A 233 7.39 7.50 5.27
C TRP A 233 6.15 7.70 4.43
N ILE A 234 6.26 8.31 3.25
CA ILE A 234 5.20 8.27 2.26
C ILE A 234 5.66 7.62 0.97
N ASP A 235 4.69 6.98 0.31
CA ASP A 235 4.77 6.56 -1.07
C ASP A 235 3.61 7.15 -1.87
N ARG A 236 3.95 7.60 -3.07
CA ARG A 236 3.02 8.00 -4.12
C ARG A 236 3.28 7.14 -5.34
N GLU A 237 2.24 6.45 -5.79
CA GLU A 237 2.42 5.55 -6.92
C GLU A 237 1.15 5.52 -7.77
N TRP A 238 1.31 5.54 -9.11
CA TRP A 238 0.20 5.44 -10.04
C TRP A 238 0.58 4.66 -11.29
N SER A 239 -0.37 3.87 -11.77
CA SER A 239 -0.25 3.06 -12.98
C SER A 239 -1.62 2.57 -13.44
N SER A 240 -1.65 1.97 -14.61
CA SER A 240 -2.83 1.22 -15.07
C SER A 240 -2.66 -0.29 -14.90
N GLN A 241 -1.45 -0.76 -14.54
CA GLN A 241 -1.16 -2.16 -14.24
C GLN A 241 0.02 -2.23 -13.25
N PHE A 242 -0.16 -2.95 -12.14
CA PHE A 242 0.85 -3.11 -11.10
C PHE A 242 1.45 -4.52 -11.02
N LEU A 243 0.72 -5.52 -11.48
CA LEU A 243 1.15 -6.92 -11.44
C LEU A 243 0.97 -7.58 -12.80
N LEU A 244 1.83 -8.56 -13.08
CA LEU A 244 1.57 -9.57 -14.10
C LEU A 244 0.53 -10.58 -13.60
N ASP A 245 -0.17 -11.26 -14.50
CA ASP A 245 -1.11 -12.33 -14.15
C ASP A 245 -0.42 -13.51 -13.45
N SER A 246 0.90 -13.67 -13.68
CA SER A 246 1.73 -14.64 -12.98
C SER A 246 2.20 -14.21 -11.60
N GLN A 247 1.84 -13.01 -11.13
CA GLN A 247 2.21 -12.49 -9.81
C GLN A 247 1.00 -12.44 -8.89
N GLN A 248 1.16 -12.94 -7.65
CA GLN A 248 0.05 -12.99 -6.68
C GLN A 248 0.05 -11.85 -5.66
N GLY A 249 1.15 -11.12 -5.52
CA GLY A 249 1.30 -10.05 -4.52
C GLY A 249 2.75 -9.68 -4.30
N TRP A 250 2.96 -8.86 -3.28
CA TRP A 250 4.28 -8.35 -2.92
C TRP A 250 4.57 -8.47 -1.42
N ASP A 251 5.87 -8.41 -1.11
CA ASP A 251 6.42 -8.14 0.20
C ASP A 251 7.21 -6.84 0.09
N TRP A 252 6.80 -5.82 0.84
CA TRP A 252 7.36 -4.48 0.80
C TRP A 252 7.86 -4.06 2.18
N PHE A 253 9.00 -3.35 2.19
CA PHE A 253 9.66 -2.91 3.42
C PHE A 253 10.18 -1.49 3.25
N ALA A 254 9.78 -0.60 4.16
CA ALA A 254 10.41 0.70 4.39
C ALA A 254 11.27 0.60 5.66
N ILE A 255 12.53 0.89 5.55
CA ILE A 255 13.52 0.72 6.63
C ILE A 255 14.25 2.03 6.84
N ARG A 256 14.25 2.53 8.07
CA ARG A 256 15.03 3.70 8.45
C ARG A 256 16.35 3.23 9.06
N LEU A 257 17.42 3.21 8.26
CA LEU A 257 18.74 2.76 8.70
C LEU A 257 19.40 3.74 9.67
N SER A 258 19.14 5.03 9.51
CA SER A 258 19.65 6.12 10.36
C SER A 258 18.83 7.40 10.17
N ASN A 259 19.20 8.48 10.84
CA ASN A 259 18.59 9.80 10.60
C ASN A 259 18.85 10.38 9.20
N SER A 260 19.83 9.85 8.48
CA SER A 260 20.26 10.32 7.16
C SER A 260 20.10 9.31 6.04
N GLU A 261 19.78 8.04 6.36
CA GLU A 261 19.64 6.97 5.36
C GLU A 261 18.40 6.13 5.61
N SER A 262 17.70 5.84 4.53
CA SER A 262 16.55 4.94 4.49
C SER A 262 16.69 3.96 3.32
N LEU A 263 16.12 2.78 3.47
CA LEU A 263 16.15 1.71 2.50
C LEU A 263 14.72 1.27 2.18
N ILE A 264 14.37 1.23 0.91
CA ILE A 264 13.20 0.50 0.43
C ILE A 264 13.66 -0.85 -0.14
N VAL A 265 12.93 -1.89 0.18
CA VAL A 265 13.07 -3.21 -0.44
C VAL A 265 11.70 -3.75 -0.75
N PHE A 266 11.50 -4.30 -1.93
CA PHE A 266 10.29 -5.07 -2.22
C PHE A 266 10.57 -6.21 -3.19
N GLN A 267 9.73 -7.24 -3.11
CA GLN A 267 9.68 -8.33 -4.06
C GLN A 267 8.25 -8.60 -4.49
N LEU A 268 8.10 -9.03 -5.75
CA LEU A 268 6.84 -9.53 -6.30
C LEU A 268 6.93 -11.04 -6.40
N ARG A 269 5.90 -11.75 -5.92
CA ARG A 269 5.91 -13.22 -5.88
C ARG A 269 5.18 -13.82 -7.06
N ASP A 270 5.80 -14.84 -7.66
CA ASP A 270 5.19 -15.69 -8.67
C ASP A 270 4.04 -16.52 -8.06
N SER A 271 2.90 -16.55 -8.73
CA SER A 271 1.67 -17.18 -8.23
C SER A 271 1.75 -18.72 -8.14
N ASN A 272 2.64 -19.37 -8.91
CA ASN A 272 2.78 -20.80 -8.92
C ASN A 272 3.82 -21.31 -7.92
N THR A 273 4.90 -20.56 -7.74
CA THR A 273 6.04 -20.97 -6.93
C THR A 273 6.10 -20.29 -5.58
N GLY A 274 5.43 -19.15 -5.40
CA GLY A 274 5.54 -18.29 -4.23
C GLY A 274 6.90 -17.61 -4.08
N LYS A 275 7.83 -17.81 -5.01
CA LYS A 275 9.18 -17.20 -5.00
C LYS A 275 9.16 -15.82 -5.62
N ALA A 276 10.17 -15.02 -5.31
CA ALA A 276 10.37 -13.73 -5.95
C ALA A 276 10.53 -13.90 -7.47
N SER A 277 9.66 -13.24 -8.24
CA SER A 277 9.77 -13.07 -9.69
C SER A 277 10.44 -11.76 -10.08
N TYR A 278 10.44 -10.81 -9.15
CA TYR A 278 11.07 -9.50 -9.26
C TYR A 278 11.49 -9.00 -7.90
N GLN A 279 12.65 -8.37 -7.80
CA GLN A 279 13.13 -7.72 -6.57
C GLN A 279 13.71 -6.35 -6.89
N HIS A 280 13.54 -5.42 -5.95
CA HIS A 280 14.11 -4.09 -6.02
C HIS A 280 14.51 -3.62 -4.63
N ALA A 281 15.65 -2.91 -4.55
CA ALA A 281 16.04 -2.19 -3.35
C ALA A 281 16.74 -0.88 -3.73
N LYS A 282 16.58 0.14 -2.87
CA LYS A 282 17.18 1.45 -3.05
C LYS A 282 17.49 2.09 -1.71
N ILE A 283 18.72 2.52 -1.54
CA ILE A 283 19.12 3.39 -0.43
C ILE A 283 18.84 4.83 -0.84
N MET A 284 18.21 5.58 0.05
CA MET A 284 17.87 6.98 -0.09
C MET A 284 18.53 7.77 1.03
N ARG A 285 19.21 8.86 0.68
CA ARG A 285 19.87 9.74 1.64
C ARG A 285 19.13 11.05 1.79
N ARG A 286 19.13 11.59 3.00
CA ARG A 286 18.44 12.84 3.33
C ARG A 286 18.89 14.04 2.46
N ASN A 287 20.09 14.01 1.90
CA ASN A 287 20.60 15.03 0.99
C ASN A 287 20.12 14.89 -0.47
N GLY A 288 19.29 13.87 -0.77
CA GLY A 288 18.75 13.59 -2.10
C GLY A 288 19.52 12.55 -2.90
N GLU A 289 20.69 12.12 -2.44
CA GLU A 289 21.45 11.06 -3.10
C GLU A 289 20.72 9.71 -2.97
N ASN A 290 20.91 8.86 -3.99
CA ASN A 290 20.31 7.55 -4.05
C ASN A 290 21.31 6.50 -4.53
N ALA A 291 21.16 5.27 -4.07
CA ALA A 291 21.87 4.10 -4.59
C ALA A 291 20.87 2.98 -4.87
N ILE A 292 20.70 2.64 -6.14
CA ILE A 292 19.93 1.43 -6.56
C ILE A 292 20.82 0.22 -6.30
N ILE A 293 20.25 -0.80 -5.70
CA ILE A 293 20.93 -2.06 -5.39
C ILE A 293 20.67 -3.04 -6.53
N ASP A 294 21.72 -3.73 -6.95
CA ASP A 294 21.60 -4.84 -7.90
C ASP A 294 20.69 -5.93 -7.31
N SER A 295 19.73 -6.40 -8.10
CA SER A 295 18.79 -7.45 -7.68
C SER A 295 19.49 -8.75 -7.25
N GLU A 296 20.64 -9.07 -7.86
CA GLU A 296 21.44 -10.26 -7.49
C GLU A 296 22.11 -10.13 -6.12
N ASP A 297 22.25 -8.89 -5.60
CA ASP A 297 22.81 -8.62 -4.26
C ASP A 297 21.74 -8.65 -3.16
N ILE A 298 20.46 -8.65 -3.53
CA ILE A 298 19.35 -8.65 -2.56
C ILE A 298 19.05 -10.09 -2.13
N ARG A 299 19.18 -10.37 -0.84
CA ARG A 299 18.85 -11.66 -0.25
C ARG A 299 17.77 -11.44 0.81
N LEU A 300 16.53 -11.64 0.40
CA LEU A 300 15.36 -11.49 1.26
C LEU A 300 14.70 -12.85 1.46
N ARG A 301 14.61 -13.34 2.69
CA ARG A 301 13.99 -14.62 3.00
C ARG A 301 13.21 -14.59 4.31
N PRO A 302 12.03 -15.22 4.38
CA PRO A 302 11.31 -15.38 5.64
C PRO A 302 12.05 -16.31 6.60
N LEU A 303 12.00 -15.98 7.89
CA LEU A 303 12.56 -16.77 8.99
C LEU A 303 11.46 -17.45 9.80
N ALA A 304 10.36 -16.73 10.07
CA ALA A 304 9.23 -17.25 10.84
C ALA A 304 7.90 -16.77 10.29
N TYR A 305 6.86 -17.57 10.54
CA TYR A 305 5.50 -17.31 10.09
C TYR A 305 4.55 -17.26 11.28
N THR A 306 3.61 -16.33 11.24
CA THR A 306 2.48 -16.26 12.17
C THR A 306 1.21 -16.70 11.46
N LYS A 307 0.51 -17.68 12.03
CA LYS A 307 -0.79 -18.11 11.54
C LYS A 307 -1.88 -17.22 12.12
N ILE A 308 -2.62 -16.53 11.26
CA ILE A 308 -3.76 -15.69 11.62
C ILE A 308 -4.98 -16.26 10.90
N ASN A 309 -5.90 -16.86 11.67
CA ASN A 309 -7.01 -17.66 11.16
C ASN A 309 -6.50 -18.82 10.28
N ASP A 310 -6.89 -18.85 9.01
CA ASP A 310 -6.54 -19.87 8.00
C ASP A 310 -5.31 -19.51 7.15
N ARG A 311 -4.68 -18.35 7.38
CA ARG A 311 -3.56 -17.84 6.58
C ARG A 311 -2.28 -17.74 7.39
N SER A 312 -1.14 -17.95 6.74
CA SER A 312 0.19 -17.79 7.31
C SER A 312 0.90 -16.62 6.67
N TYR A 313 1.34 -15.67 7.50
CA TYR A 313 2.09 -14.49 7.09
C TYR A 313 3.53 -14.59 7.59
N PRO A 314 4.55 -14.33 6.74
CA PRO A 314 5.93 -14.28 7.19
C PRO A 314 6.16 -12.99 8.01
N THR A 315 6.22 -13.12 9.32
CA THR A 315 6.31 -11.98 10.25
C THR A 315 7.72 -11.73 10.76
N GLU A 316 8.67 -12.57 10.36
CA GLU A 316 10.09 -12.38 10.60
C GLU A 316 10.89 -12.70 9.33
N TRP A 317 11.84 -11.81 8.98
CA TRP A 317 12.62 -11.91 7.77
C TRP A 317 14.10 -11.67 8.01
N GLN A 318 14.95 -12.28 7.19
CA GLN A 318 16.33 -11.86 6.99
C GLN A 318 16.46 -11.10 5.68
N LEU A 319 17.08 -9.93 5.76
CA LEU A 319 17.51 -9.13 4.63
C LEU A 319 19.03 -8.99 4.68
N ALA A 320 19.72 -9.41 3.60
CA ALA A 320 21.13 -9.13 3.45
C ALA A 320 21.41 -8.46 2.08
N ILE A 321 22.26 -7.43 2.12
CA ILE A 321 22.78 -6.72 0.95
C ILE A 321 24.30 -6.60 1.13
N PRO A 322 25.07 -7.62 0.69
CA PRO A 322 26.51 -7.72 0.97
C PRO A 322 27.32 -6.51 0.49
N SER A 323 27.04 -5.97 -0.71
CA SER A 323 27.74 -4.79 -1.23
C SER A 323 27.63 -3.57 -0.32
N GLN A 324 26.57 -3.49 0.47
CA GLN A 324 26.28 -2.40 1.41
C GLN A 324 26.60 -2.76 2.86
N LYS A 325 27.12 -3.97 3.11
CA LYS A 325 27.38 -4.52 4.47
C LYS A 325 26.11 -4.51 5.34
N ILE A 326 24.95 -4.70 4.73
CA ILE A 326 23.67 -4.80 5.41
C ILE A 326 23.37 -6.29 5.64
N ASP A 327 23.10 -6.65 6.91
CA ASP A 327 22.58 -7.96 7.33
C ASP A 327 21.64 -7.71 8.52
N LEU A 328 20.33 -7.86 8.27
CA LEU A 328 19.26 -7.45 9.17
C LEU A 328 18.29 -8.59 9.42
N VAL A 329 17.80 -8.67 10.64
CA VAL A 329 16.59 -9.41 11.01
C VAL A 329 15.47 -8.39 11.22
N LEU A 330 14.39 -8.56 10.47
CA LEU A 330 13.21 -7.72 10.47
C LEU A 330 12.10 -8.49 11.19
N SER A 331 11.63 -8.01 12.32
CA SER A 331 10.58 -8.69 13.11
C SER A 331 9.37 -7.79 13.29
N ALA A 332 8.17 -8.29 13.04
CA ALA A 332 6.94 -7.55 13.28
C ALA A 332 6.86 -7.06 14.73
N LEU A 333 6.51 -5.79 14.97
CA LEU A 333 6.21 -5.28 16.32
C LEU A 333 5.02 -6.04 16.89
N ASN A 334 3.99 -6.27 16.08
CA ASN A 334 2.84 -7.09 16.41
C ASN A 334 2.61 -8.11 15.29
N PRO A 335 2.86 -9.40 15.50
CA PRO A 335 2.67 -10.41 14.47
C PRO A 335 1.24 -10.54 13.96
N ASN A 336 0.25 -10.06 14.72
CA ASN A 336 -1.18 -10.12 14.38
C ASN A 336 -1.68 -8.87 13.62
N ALA A 337 -0.81 -8.14 12.93
CA ALA A 337 -1.18 -6.91 12.20
C ALA A 337 -1.83 -7.20 10.82
N LYS A 338 -2.69 -8.21 10.73
CA LYS A 338 -3.53 -8.42 9.55
C LYS A 338 -4.61 -7.35 9.47
N MET A 339 -4.73 -6.70 8.33
CA MET A 339 -5.80 -5.76 8.00
C MET A 339 -7.10 -6.54 7.71
N PRO A 340 -8.09 -6.56 8.64
CA PRO A 340 -9.33 -7.33 8.46
C PRO A 340 -10.37 -6.53 7.67
N LEU A 341 -9.98 -6.04 6.50
CA LEU A 341 -10.75 -5.14 5.66
C LEU A 341 -11.35 -5.88 4.47
N THR A 342 -12.11 -5.18 3.62
CA THR A 342 -12.72 -5.74 2.40
C THR A 342 -11.66 -6.39 1.51
N ILE A 343 -10.46 -5.82 1.47
CA ILE A 343 -9.28 -6.38 0.80
C ILE A 343 -8.26 -6.68 1.90
N PRO A 344 -8.13 -7.95 2.32
CA PRO A 344 -7.24 -8.31 3.42
C PRO A 344 -5.78 -8.40 2.97
N TYR A 345 -4.89 -7.86 3.79
CA TYR A 345 -3.44 -7.99 3.70
C TYR A 345 -2.84 -7.89 5.10
N TRP A 346 -1.54 -8.04 5.26
CA TRP A 346 -0.85 -7.84 6.53
C TRP A 346 -0.01 -6.57 6.42
N GLU A 347 -0.09 -5.69 7.43
CA GLU A 347 0.68 -4.46 7.43
C GLU A 347 0.94 -3.97 8.86
N GLY A 348 2.20 -3.69 9.17
CA GLY A 348 2.56 -3.22 10.51
C GLY A 348 4.00 -2.74 10.64
N PRO A 349 4.29 -2.04 11.76
CA PRO A 349 5.65 -1.62 12.10
C PRO A 349 6.54 -2.82 12.39
N ILE A 350 7.83 -2.68 12.09
CA ILE A 350 8.86 -3.70 12.33
C ILE A 350 10.00 -3.15 13.18
N ILE A 351 10.56 -4.03 14.00
CA ILE A 351 11.80 -3.84 14.76
C ILE A 351 12.92 -4.50 13.98
N ILE A 352 14.05 -3.84 13.88
CA ILE A 352 15.17 -4.26 13.04
C ILE A 352 16.43 -4.39 13.88
N LYS A 353 17.11 -5.52 13.75
CA LYS A 353 18.36 -5.85 14.45
C LYS A 353 19.39 -6.40 13.47
N GLY A 354 20.66 -6.31 13.81
CA GLY A 354 21.77 -6.83 13.02
C GLY A 354 22.84 -5.79 12.77
N SER A 355 23.25 -5.59 11.53
CA SER A 355 24.23 -4.56 11.16
C SER A 355 23.78 -3.14 11.53
N HIS A 356 22.49 -2.92 11.66
CA HIS A 356 21.86 -1.69 12.14
C HIS A 356 20.80 -2.03 13.19
N SER A 357 20.64 -1.15 14.18
CA SER A 357 19.46 -1.12 15.05
C SER A 357 18.54 -0.05 14.51
N ALA A 358 17.40 -0.44 14.01
CA ALA A 358 16.55 0.39 13.19
C ALA A 358 15.06 0.07 13.40
N GLU A 359 14.19 0.85 12.77
CA GLU A 359 12.76 0.68 12.72
C GLU A 359 12.27 0.74 11.27
N GLY A 360 11.07 0.31 11.02
CA GLY A 360 10.51 0.35 9.69
C GLY A 360 9.06 -0.13 9.64
N TYR A 361 8.59 -0.35 8.45
CA TYR A 361 7.25 -0.85 8.17
C TYR A 361 7.32 -1.99 7.15
N MET A 362 6.40 -2.94 7.26
CA MET A 362 6.30 -4.09 6.36
C MET A 362 4.86 -4.22 5.89
N GLU A 363 4.67 -4.47 4.60
CA GLU A 363 3.39 -4.79 3.98
C GLU A 363 3.51 -6.10 3.20
N LEU A 364 2.55 -7.01 3.41
CA LEU A 364 2.51 -8.35 2.82
C LEU A 364 1.15 -8.58 2.17
N THR A 365 1.12 -8.72 0.84
CA THR A 365 -0.11 -8.93 0.09
C THR A 365 -0.14 -10.30 -0.58
N GLY A 366 -1.33 -10.83 -0.87
CA GLY A 366 -1.48 -12.08 -1.63
C GLY A 366 -1.17 -13.37 -0.86
N TYR A 367 -1.25 -13.37 0.48
CA TYR A 367 -1.11 -14.55 1.35
C TYR A 367 -2.46 -15.20 1.66
#